data_5f370db65ea7789c54f3b261257ab947
#
_entry.id   5f370db65ea7789c54f3b261257ab947
#
_cell.length_a   1.000
_cell.length_b   1.000
_cell.length_c   1.000
_cell.angle_alpha   90.00
_cell.angle_beta   90.00
_cell.angle_gamma   90.00
#
_symmetry.space_group_name_H-M   'P 1'
#
loop_
_entity.id
_entity.type
_entity.pdbx_description
1 polymer ?
#
loop_
_entity_poly.entity_id
_entity_poly.type
_entity_poly.pdbx_seq_one_letter_code
_entity_poly.pdbx_strand_id
1 'polypeptide(L)'
;MARLEPARWLPAAVAGLMPLFSAHGLAATVQSATGGAVQSATGGAVHGALAVQQARNAFLAAQRTRHYYTPGRFHLRDLPAYVPEKRVSGTVRVWAADMWGNSGFQQRLAADFHRLQPGARLQFVSISPGGAFAGLLTGLADVAVGRRLTWVDLLSYQRKFDRDPLIIAGMTGWFVDPPFAIAVNENNPISSLSLAQLDGIYGAERDGGWKGTTWDPTLRRGPQKNIRTWGQAGLEGAWATEPIAVYGYNLQYLFAPRFSEAVLAGSGKWNEHLRQFTISATSTGKLLSVDQQMADAVGRSRDAIAYYSPLRGVNSRVRYVPIRLPGGRMVAASIDAVRDHSYPLYDNVWFYASRGPDGTLPPKTREFLRFILSREAQQEVNRDTTMLPLTRALLLEQRSRLR
;
A
#
# COMPACT_ATOMS: atom_id res chain seq x y z
N MET A 1 35.24 51.76 -5.71
CA MET A 1 36.08 51.16 -4.65
C MET A 1 35.44 51.50 -3.31
N ALA A 2 34.72 50.61 -2.69
CA ALA A 2 34.35 50.63 -1.28
C ALA A 2 34.16 49.17 -0.84
N ARG A 3 35.02 48.71 0.04
CA ARG A 3 35.00 47.38 0.64
C ARG A 3 33.96 47.40 1.75
N LEU A 4 33.02 46.41 1.74
CA LEU A 4 32.15 46.10 2.87
C LEU A 4 32.75 44.94 3.64
N GLU A 5 33.03 45.16 4.92
CA GLU A 5 33.50 44.14 5.88
C GLU A 5 32.35 43.26 6.35
N PRO A 6 32.61 41.98 6.70
CA PRO A 6 31.55 41.08 7.19
C PRO A 6 31.32 41.26 8.71
N ALA A 7 30.07 41.41 9.09
CA ALA A 7 29.63 41.48 10.49
C ALA A 7 29.86 40.15 11.21
N ARG A 8 30.60 40.17 12.31
CA ARG A 8 30.80 39.08 13.25
C ARG A 8 29.57 38.94 14.14
N TRP A 9 28.93 37.76 14.12
CA TRP A 9 27.94 37.37 15.11
C TRP A 9 28.60 36.50 16.18
N LEU A 10 28.60 36.95 17.43
CA LEU A 10 28.95 36.18 18.62
C LEU A 10 27.77 35.28 19.04
N PRO A 11 27.99 34.06 19.51
CA PRO A 11 26.94 33.24 20.08
C PRO A 11 26.70 33.62 21.54
N ALA A 12 25.46 33.99 21.85
CA ALA A 12 25.01 34.11 23.24
C ALA A 12 24.69 32.70 23.77
N ALA A 13 25.43 32.28 24.79
CA ALA A 13 25.13 31.09 25.57
C ALA A 13 23.89 31.34 26.43
N VAL A 14 22.81 30.60 26.20
CA VAL A 14 21.71 30.50 27.13
C VAL A 14 21.70 29.09 27.71
N ALA A 15 22.22 28.98 28.95
CA ALA A 15 21.99 27.86 29.82
C ALA A 15 20.57 27.97 30.37
N GLY A 16 19.71 27.01 30.11
CA GLY A 16 18.33 26.97 30.56
C GLY A 16 17.82 25.53 30.68
N LEU A 17 17.95 24.94 31.86
CA LEU A 17 17.10 23.94 32.53
C LEU A 17 16.11 23.17 31.64
N MET A 18 16.41 21.86 31.45
CA MET A 18 15.39 20.87 31.06
C MET A 18 14.45 20.60 32.25
N PRO A 19 13.13 20.66 32.06
CA PRO A 19 12.21 19.98 32.94
C PRO A 19 11.99 18.55 32.45
N LEU A 20 12.18 17.60 33.36
CA LEU A 20 11.70 16.24 33.29
C LEU A 20 10.18 16.24 33.05
N PHE A 21 9.75 15.88 31.86
CA PHE A 21 8.34 15.58 31.58
C PHE A 21 8.04 14.13 31.94
N SER A 22 7.42 13.95 33.09
CA SER A 22 6.70 12.74 33.46
C SER A 22 5.52 12.55 32.49
N ALA A 23 5.38 11.32 32.02
CA ALA A 23 4.27 10.89 31.17
C ALA A 23 2.96 10.86 31.96
N HIS A 24 2.17 11.95 31.94
CA HIS A 24 0.77 11.97 32.32
C HIS A 24 0.01 12.96 31.44
N GLY A 25 -0.92 12.42 30.69
CA GLY A 25 -2.17 13.06 30.30
C GLY A 25 -2.11 14.31 29.42
N LEU A 26 -2.25 14.17 28.12
CA LEU A 26 -2.84 15.18 27.28
C LEU A 26 -4.01 14.57 26.49
N ALA A 27 -5.18 14.56 27.12
CA ALA A 27 -6.45 14.55 26.42
C ALA A 27 -6.70 16.00 25.93
N ALA A 28 -6.27 16.31 24.71
CA ALA A 28 -6.64 17.54 24.07
C ALA A 28 -8.05 17.39 23.48
N THR A 29 -9.02 17.98 24.14
CA THR A 29 -10.36 18.24 23.62
C THR A 29 -10.25 19.25 22.49
N VAL A 30 -10.27 18.80 21.26
CA VAL A 30 -10.55 19.65 20.11
C VAL A 30 -12.06 19.60 19.88
N GLN A 31 -12.77 20.58 20.44
CA GLN A 31 -14.10 20.94 19.98
C GLN A 31 -13.97 21.69 18.65
N SER A 32 -14.24 21.03 17.54
CA SER A 32 -14.56 21.70 16.29
C SER A 32 -16.08 21.74 16.14
N ALA A 33 -16.62 22.93 16.29
CA ALA A 33 -17.97 23.24 15.87
C ALA A 33 -18.01 23.26 14.33
N THR A 34 -18.65 22.26 13.72
CA THR A 34 -19.48 22.44 12.51
C THR A 34 -20.40 21.23 12.42
N GLY A 35 -21.70 21.48 12.53
CA GLY A 35 -22.75 20.48 12.50
C GLY A 35 -22.92 19.83 11.14
N GLY A 36 -23.09 18.55 11.19
CA GLY A 36 -23.46 17.67 10.09
C GLY A 36 -23.55 16.26 10.63
N ALA A 37 -24.59 15.96 11.44
CA ALA A 37 -24.87 14.63 11.91
C ALA A 37 -25.22 13.73 10.71
N VAL A 38 -24.24 13.02 10.17
CA VAL A 38 -24.51 11.87 9.31
C VAL A 38 -24.85 10.70 10.23
N GLN A 39 -26.11 10.48 10.46
CA GLN A 39 -26.62 9.26 11.09
C GLN A 39 -26.28 8.07 10.16
N SER A 40 -25.23 7.33 10.50
CA SER A 40 -25.01 6.03 9.90
C SER A 40 -26.02 5.04 10.50
N ALA A 41 -26.95 4.57 9.71
CA ALA A 41 -27.90 3.49 10.05
C ALA A 41 -27.17 2.13 10.06
N THR A 42 -26.21 1.95 10.95
CA THR A 42 -25.59 0.66 11.27
C THR A 42 -25.24 0.69 12.75
N GLY A 43 -25.84 -0.21 13.50
CA GLY A 43 -25.82 -0.24 14.96
C GLY A 43 -24.46 0.09 15.60
N GLY A 44 -24.48 1.10 16.45
CA GLY A 44 -23.55 1.39 17.52
C GLY A 44 -22.06 1.24 17.23
N ALA A 45 -21.49 1.97 16.26
CA ALA A 45 -20.04 2.00 16.08
C ALA A 45 -19.39 2.86 17.18
N VAL A 46 -18.51 2.28 17.97
CA VAL A 46 -17.68 3.02 18.95
C VAL A 46 -16.49 3.63 18.22
N HIS A 47 -16.38 4.95 18.21
CA HIS A 47 -15.34 5.69 17.51
C HIS A 47 -14.10 6.00 18.37
N GLY A 48 -13.80 5.20 19.38
CA GLY A 48 -12.61 5.39 20.22
C GLY A 48 -11.35 4.78 19.56
N ALA A 49 -10.27 5.55 19.46
CA ALA A 49 -9.01 5.08 18.87
C ALA A 49 -8.48 3.80 19.56
N LEU A 50 -8.65 3.68 20.89
CA LEU A 50 -8.27 2.49 21.65
C LEU A 50 -9.11 1.27 21.25
N ALA A 51 -10.43 1.43 21.12
CA ALA A 51 -11.32 0.34 20.71
C ALA A 51 -11.01 -0.15 19.29
N VAL A 52 -10.72 0.76 18.37
CA VAL A 52 -10.28 0.40 17.01
C VAL A 52 -8.95 -0.35 17.04
N GLN A 53 -7.99 0.09 17.86
CA GLN A 53 -6.69 -0.59 17.98
C GLN A 53 -6.83 -1.99 18.57
N GLN A 54 -7.66 -2.17 19.61
CA GLN A 54 -7.94 -3.47 20.21
C GLN A 54 -8.63 -4.41 19.21
N ALA A 55 -9.66 -3.93 18.51
CA ALA A 55 -10.35 -4.66 17.46
C ALA A 55 -9.40 -5.06 16.30
N ARG A 56 -8.48 -4.17 15.93
CA ARG A 56 -7.43 -4.46 14.93
C ARG A 56 -6.47 -5.54 15.40
N ASN A 57 -6.03 -5.51 16.65
CA ASN A 57 -5.16 -6.54 17.21
C ASN A 57 -5.85 -7.91 17.23
N ALA A 58 -7.12 -7.96 17.63
CA ALA A 58 -7.92 -9.18 17.60
C ALA A 58 -8.11 -9.71 16.16
N PHE A 59 -8.38 -8.82 15.20
CA PHE A 59 -8.45 -9.18 13.78
C PHE A 59 -7.14 -9.78 13.29
N LEU A 60 -6.00 -9.14 13.56
CA LEU A 60 -4.68 -9.66 13.16
C LEU A 60 -4.39 -11.02 13.81
N ALA A 61 -4.74 -11.21 15.08
CA ALA A 61 -4.59 -12.49 15.75
C ALA A 61 -5.38 -13.61 15.06
N ALA A 62 -6.62 -13.32 14.65
CA ALA A 62 -7.47 -14.27 13.92
C ALA A 62 -6.96 -14.61 12.49
N GLN A 63 -6.10 -13.76 11.92
CA GLN A 63 -5.52 -14.01 10.59
C GLN A 63 -4.25 -14.88 10.62
N ARG A 64 -3.64 -15.16 11.79
CA ARG A 64 -2.33 -15.81 11.90
C ARG A 64 -2.26 -17.19 11.25
N THR A 65 -3.35 -17.95 11.31
CA THR A 65 -3.42 -19.33 10.77
C THR A 65 -4.25 -19.43 9.50
N ARG A 66 -4.78 -18.31 9.00
CA ARG A 66 -5.64 -18.32 7.81
C ARG A 66 -4.83 -18.43 6.54
N HIS A 67 -5.23 -19.34 5.67
CA HIS A 67 -4.71 -19.44 4.31
C HIS A 67 -5.61 -18.73 3.31
N TYR A 68 -5.01 -17.98 2.38
CA TYR A 68 -5.71 -17.20 1.36
C TYR A 68 -5.69 -17.85 -0.02
N TYR A 69 -4.91 -18.92 -0.16
CA TYR A 69 -4.93 -19.89 -1.24
C TYR A 69 -4.30 -21.20 -0.73
N THR A 70 -4.35 -22.26 -1.52
CA THR A 70 -3.76 -23.55 -1.14
C THR A 70 -2.23 -23.41 -0.98
N PRO A 71 -1.65 -23.70 0.19
CA PRO A 71 -0.19 -23.69 0.35
C PRO A 71 0.51 -24.56 -0.69
N GLY A 72 1.59 -24.06 -1.27
CA GLY A 72 2.30 -24.78 -2.32
C GLY A 72 1.67 -24.74 -3.71
N ARG A 73 0.61 -23.93 -3.92
CA ARG A 73 -0.11 -23.80 -5.20
C ARG A 73 0.82 -23.61 -6.41
N PHE A 74 1.87 -22.81 -6.25
CA PHE A 74 2.72 -22.42 -7.37
C PHE A 74 3.97 -23.30 -7.47
N HIS A 75 4.27 -23.78 -8.68
CA HIS A 75 5.52 -24.47 -8.97
C HIS A 75 6.65 -23.46 -9.13
N LEU A 76 7.71 -23.56 -8.31
CA LEU A 76 8.80 -22.60 -8.23
C LEU A 76 10.16 -23.20 -8.57
N ARG A 77 10.19 -24.39 -9.22
CA ARG A 77 11.43 -25.10 -9.57
C ARG A 77 12.28 -24.34 -10.59
N ASP A 78 11.65 -23.50 -11.40
CA ASP A 78 12.26 -22.65 -12.43
C ASP A 78 12.91 -21.39 -11.85
N LEU A 79 12.64 -21.06 -10.57
CA LEU A 79 13.27 -19.93 -9.91
C LEU A 79 14.72 -20.25 -9.54
N PRO A 80 15.64 -19.27 -9.66
CA PRO A 80 17.03 -19.46 -9.27
C PRO A 80 17.16 -19.72 -7.77
N ALA A 81 17.93 -20.75 -7.41
CA ALA A 81 18.28 -20.98 -6.01
C ALA A 81 19.14 -19.84 -5.44
N TYR A 82 19.13 -19.71 -4.12
CA TYR A 82 20.05 -18.81 -3.45
C TYR A 82 21.46 -19.40 -3.43
N VAL A 83 22.36 -18.70 -4.09
CA VAL A 83 23.80 -18.98 -4.01
C VAL A 83 24.45 -17.70 -3.48
N PRO A 84 25.10 -17.73 -2.30
CA PRO A 84 25.81 -16.58 -1.78
C PRO A 84 26.89 -16.10 -2.75
N GLU A 85 26.91 -14.81 -3.08
CA GLU A 85 28.05 -14.19 -3.78
C GLU A 85 29.17 -13.89 -2.77
N LYS A 86 28.76 -13.52 -1.55
CA LYS A 86 29.69 -13.27 -0.43
C LYS A 86 29.17 -13.93 0.84
N ARG A 87 30.08 -14.48 1.64
CA ARG A 87 29.77 -14.81 3.03
C ARG A 87 29.75 -13.52 3.82
N VAL A 88 28.63 -13.31 4.52
CA VAL A 88 28.42 -12.08 5.29
C VAL A 88 28.17 -12.38 6.76
N SER A 89 28.44 -11.42 7.61
CA SER A 89 28.25 -11.53 9.06
C SER A 89 27.50 -10.32 9.63
N GLY A 90 27.03 -10.48 10.86
CA GLY A 90 26.33 -9.44 11.61
C GLY A 90 24.81 -9.44 11.37
N THR A 91 24.15 -8.36 11.82
CA THR A 91 22.69 -8.25 11.81
C THR A 91 22.24 -7.39 10.65
N VAL A 92 21.25 -7.90 9.89
CA VAL A 92 20.46 -7.10 8.94
C VAL A 92 19.19 -6.67 9.68
N ARG A 93 19.03 -5.36 9.89
CA ARG A 93 17.87 -4.76 10.57
C ARG A 93 16.77 -4.49 9.55
N VAL A 94 15.65 -5.18 9.69
CA VAL A 94 14.52 -5.10 8.74
C VAL A 94 13.33 -4.49 9.46
N TRP A 95 12.92 -3.29 9.08
CA TRP A 95 11.69 -2.70 9.56
C TRP A 95 10.56 -3.03 8.58
N ALA A 96 9.51 -3.67 9.05
CA ALA A 96 8.43 -4.18 8.21
C ALA A 96 7.06 -3.81 8.77
N ALA A 97 6.08 -3.64 7.87
CA ALA A 97 4.69 -3.49 8.28
C ALA A 97 4.23 -4.70 9.11
N ASP A 98 3.44 -4.44 10.15
CA ASP A 98 2.99 -5.43 11.14
C ASP A 98 2.28 -6.65 10.52
N MET A 99 1.49 -6.45 9.46
CA MET A 99 0.81 -7.55 8.77
C MET A 99 1.77 -8.51 8.05
N TRP A 100 2.95 -8.05 7.67
CA TRP A 100 3.94 -8.86 6.95
C TRP A 100 4.53 -10.00 7.80
N GLY A 101 4.54 -9.86 9.12
CA GLY A 101 5.08 -10.85 10.04
C GLY A 101 4.04 -11.65 10.84
N ASN A 102 2.76 -11.36 10.63
CA ASN A 102 1.70 -11.86 11.50
C ASN A 102 1.51 -13.39 11.50
N SER A 103 1.87 -14.06 10.39
CA SER A 103 1.73 -15.51 10.18
C SER A 103 2.95 -16.36 10.61
N GLY A 104 3.97 -15.77 11.24
CA GLY A 104 5.24 -16.42 11.50
C GLY A 104 6.19 -16.47 10.29
N PHE A 105 5.85 -15.80 9.20
CA PHE A 105 6.64 -15.73 7.98
C PHE A 105 8.05 -15.16 8.22
N GLN A 106 8.16 -14.08 9.01
CA GLN A 106 9.45 -13.46 9.33
C GLN A 106 10.41 -14.44 10.03
N GLN A 107 9.89 -15.25 10.97
CA GLN A 107 10.68 -16.23 11.70
C GLN A 107 11.23 -17.31 10.78
N ARG A 108 10.41 -17.80 9.83
CA ARG A 108 10.84 -18.81 8.85
C ARG A 108 11.88 -18.25 7.89
N LEU A 109 11.68 -17.02 7.37
CA LEU A 109 12.69 -16.34 6.57
C LEU A 109 14.01 -16.15 7.29
N ALA A 110 13.96 -15.77 8.59
CA ALA A 110 15.16 -15.58 9.41
C ALA A 110 15.92 -16.89 9.59
N ALA A 111 15.22 -17.98 9.87
CA ALA A 111 15.82 -19.30 10.02
C ALA A 111 16.49 -19.79 8.71
N ASP A 112 15.82 -19.63 7.58
CA ASP A 112 16.36 -20.03 6.27
C ASP A 112 17.56 -19.15 5.85
N PHE A 113 17.48 -17.85 6.06
CA PHE A 113 18.62 -16.98 5.77
C PHE A 113 19.84 -17.31 6.64
N HIS A 114 19.63 -17.53 7.95
CA HIS A 114 20.72 -17.92 8.85
C HIS A 114 21.34 -19.28 8.46
N ARG A 115 20.54 -20.27 8.08
CA ARG A 115 21.02 -21.55 7.59
C ARG A 115 21.92 -21.42 6.36
N LEU A 116 21.62 -20.47 5.47
CA LEU A 116 22.35 -20.23 4.23
C LEU A 116 23.54 -19.23 4.40
N GLN A 117 23.46 -18.36 5.40
CA GLN A 117 24.45 -17.37 5.81
C GLN A 117 24.68 -17.43 7.34
N PRO A 118 25.42 -18.43 7.85
CA PRO A 118 25.54 -18.68 9.30
C PRO A 118 26.14 -17.54 10.11
N GLY A 119 26.96 -16.68 9.48
CA GLY A 119 27.54 -15.48 10.10
C GLY A 119 26.54 -14.32 10.24
N ALA A 120 25.39 -14.38 9.55
CA ALA A 120 24.43 -13.29 9.52
C ALA A 120 23.09 -13.70 10.12
N ARG A 121 22.36 -12.71 10.65
CA ARG A 121 21.02 -12.91 11.18
C ARG A 121 20.11 -11.75 10.77
N LEU A 122 18.80 -12.01 10.68
CA LEU A 122 17.78 -11.00 10.44
C LEU A 122 17.17 -10.57 11.78
N GLN A 123 17.02 -9.27 11.96
CA GLN A 123 16.27 -8.69 13.09
C GLN A 123 15.09 -7.92 12.53
N PHE A 124 13.89 -8.42 12.77
CA PHE A 124 12.66 -7.77 12.34
C PHE A 124 12.11 -6.84 13.42
N VAL A 125 11.72 -5.64 12.99
CA VAL A 125 10.96 -4.68 13.80
C VAL A 125 9.62 -4.49 13.10
N SER A 126 8.55 -4.98 13.73
CA SER A 126 7.19 -4.79 13.23
C SER A 126 6.68 -3.40 13.61
N ILE A 127 6.27 -2.62 12.63
CA ILE A 127 5.85 -1.23 12.80
C ILE A 127 4.60 -0.97 11.95
N SER A 128 3.96 0.20 12.13
CA SER A 128 2.85 0.59 11.26
C SER A 128 3.27 0.65 9.77
N PRO A 129 2.36 0.42 8.83
CA PRO A 129 2.68 0.42 7.40
C PRO A 129 3.37 1.70 6.89
N GLY A 130 3.08 2.86 7.52
CA GLY A 130 3.75 4.13 7.21
C GLY A 130 5.12 4.31 7.87
N GLY A 131 5.42 3.57 8.94
CA GLY A 131 6.62 3.76 9.76
C GLY A 131 7.88 3.04 9.26
N ALA A 132 7.73 1.98 8.48
CA ALA A 132 8.86 1.15 8.07
C ALA A 132 9.93 1.95 7.30
N PHE A 133 9.54 2.84 6.43
CA PHE A 133 10.46 3.67 5.66
C PHE A 133 11.20 4.72 6.51
N ALA A 134 10.59 5.16 7.62
CA ALA A 134 11.27 6.05 8.57
C ALA A 134 12.52 5.40 9.18
N GLY A 135 12.52 4.07 9.38
CA GLY A 135 13.71 3.33 9.82
C GLY A 135 14.87 3.46 8.86
N LEU A 136 14.61 3.46 7.55
CA LEU A 136 15.63 3.67 6.53
C LEU A 136 16.11 5.13 6.52
N LEU A 137 15.20 6.11 6.60
CA LEU A 137 15.53 7.52 6.67
C LEU A 137 16.41 7.85 7.90
N THR A 138 16.16 7.23 9.03
CA THR A 138 16.90 7.49 10.28
C THR A 138 18.16 6.65 10.44
N GLY A 139 18.41 5.67 9.54
CA GLY A 139 19.54 4.74 9.65
C GLY A 139 19.35 3.64 10.70
N LEU A 140 18.14 3.50 11.26
CA LEU A 140 17.80 2.45 12.22
C LEU A 140 17.49 1.12 11.52
N ALA A 141 17.11 1.14 10.25
CA ALA A 141 16.91 -0.04 9.42
C ALA A 141 17.96 -0.11 8.29
N ASP A 142 18.41 -1.32 7.96
CA ASP A 142 19.18 -1.63 6.76
C ASP A 142 18.25 -1.86 5.56
N VAL A 143 17.04 -2.37 5.84
CA VAL A 143 15.98 -2.60 4.84
C VAL A 143 14.64 -2.19 5.44
N ALA A 144 13.84 -1.45 4.68
CA ALA A 144 12.44 -1.20 4.97
C ALA A 144 11.54 -2.06 4.07
N VAL A 145 10.45 -2.61 4.63
CA VAL A 145 9.51 -3.47 3.88
C VAL A 145 8.09 -2.99 4.11
N GLY A 146 7.36 -2.77 3.04
CA GLY A 146 5.94 -2.36 3.16
C GLY A 146 5.36 -1.78 1.88
N ARG A 147 4.48 -0.83 2.07
CA ARG A 147 3.71 -0.16 1.02
C ARG A 147 4.58 0.53 -0.03
N ARG A 148 3.99 0.80 -1.19
CA ARG A 148 4.58 1.70 -2.19
C ARG A 148 4.84 3.08 -1.58
N LEU A 149 6.02 3.66 -1.86
CA LEU A 149 6.35 5.02 -1.46
C LEU A 149 5.57 6.04 -2.31
N THR A 150 5.12 7.08 -1.66
CA THR A 150 4.55 8.24 -2.34
C THR A 150 5.66 9.17 -2.83
N TRP A 151 5.33 10.14 -3.69
CA TRP A 151 6.27 11.18 -4.10
C TRP A 151 6.85 11.96 -2.90
N VAL A 152 6.07 12.15 -1.83
CA VAL A 152 6.53 12.82 -0.59
C VAL A 152 7.59 12.00 0.13
N ASP A 153 7.41 10.67 0.22
CA ASP A 153 8.40 9.76 0.81
C ASP A 153 9.71 9.82 0.00
N LEU A 154 9.62 9.72 -1.33
CA LEU A 154 10.77 9.77 -2.22
C LEU A 154 11.52 11.11 -2.13
N LEU A 155 10.79 12.22 -2.14
CA LEU A 155 11.37 13.56 -2.01
C LEU A 155 12.07 13.74 -0.66
N SER A 156 11.49 13.20 0.42
CA SER A 156 12.11 13.22 1.76
C SER A 156 13.42 12.44 1.79
N TYR A 157 13.47 11.31 1.08
CA TYR A 157 14.69 10.52 0.95
C TYR A 157 15.74 11.22 0.10
N GLN A 158 15.38 11.76 -1.06
CA GLN A 158 16.26 12.51 -1.95
C GLN A 158 16.89 13.72 -1.25
N ARG A 159 16.09 14.49 -0.49
CA ARG A 159 16.59 15.64 0.29
C ARG A 159 17.64 15.26 1.32
N LYS A 160 17.59 14.05 1.87
CA LYS A 160 18.55 13.58 2.87
C LYS A 160 19.77 12.94 2.27
N PHE A 161 19.62 12.17 1.19
CA PHE A 161 20.69 11.30 0.67
C PHE A 161 21.19 11.72 -0.72
N ASP A 162 20.57 12.74 -1.32
CA ASP A 162 20.86 13.23 -2.67
C ASP A 162 20.80 12.14 -3.75
N ARG A 163 19.91 11.17 -3.55
CA ARG A 163 19.68 10.03 -4.45
C ARG A 163 18.38 9.33 -4.14
N ASP A 164 17.94 8.42 -5.03
CA ASP A 164 16.83 7.52 -4.78
C ASP A 164 17.22 6.30 -3.93
N PRO A 165 16.32 5.77 -3.10
CA PRO A 165 16.51 4.48 -2.49
C PRO A 165 16.52 3.38 -3.56
N LEU A 166 17.21 2.26 -3.30
CA LEU A 166 16.90 1.04 -4.04
C LEU A 166 15.46 0.63 -3.76
N ILE A 167 14.72 0.31 -4.80
CA ILE A 167 13.32 -0.15 -4.74
C ILE A 167 13.23 -1.47 -5.49
N ILE A 168 12.83 -2.53 -4.80
CA ILE A 168 12.52 -3.83 -5.41
C ILE A 168 11.17 -4.37 -4.94
N ALA A 169 10.49 -5.08 -5.82
CA ALA A 169 9.36 -5.93 -5.45
C ALA A 169 9.90 -7.27 -4.94
N GLY A 170 9.69 -7.58 -3.66
CA GLY A 170 10.10 -8.86 -3.11
C GLY A 170 9.06 -9.96 -3.29
N MET A 171 7.79 -9.58 -3.31
CA MET A 171 6.61 -10.45 -3.50
C MET A 171 5.50 -9.64 -4.14
N THR A 172 4.51 -10.32 -4.74
CA THR A 172 3.27 -9.66 -5.17
C THR A 172 2.27 -9.67 -4.01
N GLY A 173 1.59 -8.56 -3.81
CA GLY A 173 0.58 -8.40 -2.77
C GLY A 173 -0.66 -9.27 -3.03
N TRP A 174 -1.25 -9.83 -1.95
CA TRP A 174 -2.48 -10.60 -2.01
C TRP A 174 -3.41 -10.27 -0.84
N PHE A 175 -3.19 -10.81 0.37
CA PHE A 175 -3.83 -10.32 1.58
C PHE A 175 -3.06 -9.16 2.20
N VAL A 176 -1.72 -9.23 2.21
CA VAL A 176 -0.82 -8.09 2.50
C VAL A 176 -0.65 -7.28 1.21
N ASP A 177 -0.87 -5.97 1.29
CA ASP A 177 -0.88 -5.05 0.13
C ASP A 177 -1.74 -5.56 -1.05
N PRO A 178 -3.04 -5.79 -0.82
CA PRO A 178 -3.89 -6.53 -1.74
C PRO A 178 -4.17 -5.76 -3.03
N PRO A 179 -4.52 -6.49 -4.13
CA PRO A 179 -5.04 -5.84 -5.32
C PRO A 179 -6.37 -5.14 -5.01
N PHE A 180 -6.69 -4.09 -5.76
CA PHE A 180 -8.02 -3.52 -5.75
C PHE A 180 -8.88 -4.18 -6.84
N ALA A 181 -10.01 -4.74 -6.45
CA ALA A 181 -11.07 -5.11 -7.39
C ALA A 181 -12.07 -3.96 -7.50
N ILE A 182 -12.62 -3.75 -8.68
CA ILE A 182 -13.70 -2.81 -8.90
C ILE A 182 -15.02 -3.52 -8.65
N ALA A 183 -15.77 -3.04 -7.67
CA ALA A 183 -16.99 -3.65 -7.16
C ALA A 183 -18.21 -2.81 -7.54
N VAL A 184 -19.25 -3.47 -8.04
CA VAL A 184 -20.58 -2.88 -8.28
C VAL A 184 -21.65 -3.78 -7.69
N ASN A 185 -22.87 -3.25 -7.52
CA ASN A 185 -24.02 -4.06 -7.13
C ASN A 185 -24.28 -5.18 -8.16
N GLU A 186 -24.77 -6.32 -7.70
CA GLU A 186 -25.10 -7.48 -8.58
C GLU A 186 -26.03 -7.11 -9.74
N ASN A 187 -26.95 -6.16 -9.52
CA ASN A 187 -27.93 -5.71 -10.52
C ASN A 187 -27.40 -4.63 -11.49
N ASN A 188 -26.17 -4.14 -11.31
CA ASN A 188 -25.57 -3.18 -12.25
C ASN A 188 -25.08 -3.92 -13.49
N PRO A 189 -25.51 -3.58 -14.73
CA PRO A 189 -25.20 -4.37 -15.92
C PRO A 189 -23.81 -4.08 -16.52
N ILE A 190 -23.01 -3.16 -15.96
CA ILE A 190 -21.71 -2.80 -16.55
C ILE A 190 -20.80 -4.03 -16.67
N SER A 191 -20.31 -4.35 -17.84
CA SER A 191 -19.54 -5.57 -18.11
C SER A 191 -18.03 -5.42 -17.86
N SER A 192 -17.49 -4.22 -18.08
CA SER A 192 -16.07 -3.89 -17.90
C SER A 192 -15.87 -2.38 -17.79
N LEU A 193 -14.76 -1.96 -17.17
CA LEU A 193 -14.33 -0.58 -17.12
C LEU A 193 -12.85 -0.47 -17.51
N SER A 194 -12.48 0.53 -18.31
CA SER A 194 -11.10 0.86 -18.55
C SER A 194 -10.52 1.74 -17.44
N LEU A 195 -9.18 1.81 -17.32
CA LEU A 195 -8.54 2.75 -16.38
C LEU A 195 -8.93 4.22 -16.67
N ALA A 196 -9.14 4.58 -17.94
CA ALA A 196 -9.62 5.90 -18.31
C ALA A 196 -11.05 6.19 -17.84
N GLN A 197 -11.95 5.19 -17.88
CA GLN A 197 -13.30 5.33 -17.30
C GLN A 197 -13.24 5.42 -15.79
N LEU A 198 -12.38 4.62 -15.12
CA LEU A 198 -12.17 4.74 -13.68
C LEU A 198 -11.60 6.11 -13.29
N ASP A 199 -10.67 6.66 -14.07
CA ASP A 199 -10.21 8.03 -13.89
C ASP A 199 -11.34 9.06 -14.04
N GLY A 200 -12.24 8.86 -14.99
CA GLY A 200 -13.43 9.69 -15.15
C GLY A 200 -14.38 9.63 -13.96
N ILE A 201 -14.61 8.44 -13.42
CA ILE A 201 -15.53 8.18 -12.29
C ILE A 201 -14.94 8.69 -10.97
N TYR A 202 -13.70 8.33 -10.66
CA TYR A 202 -13.07 8.62 -9.37
C TYR A 202 -12.32 9.94 -9.32
N GLY A 203 -11.97 10.50 -10.47
CA GLY A 203 -11.18 11.72 -10.58
C GLY A 203 -11.98 12.97 -10.90
N ALA A 204 -11.35 14.13 -10.65
CA ALA A 204 -11.74 15.44 -11.11
C ALA A 204 -10.74 15.94 -12.16
N GLU A 205 -10.99 17.15 -12.71
CA GLU A 205 -10.04 17.81 -13.59
C GLU A 205 -8.70 18.08 -12.93
N ARG A 206 -7.63 18.04 -13.70
CA ARG A 206 -6.27 18.26 -13.23
C ARG A 206 -5.37 18.84 -14.33
N ASP A 207 -4.36 19.59 -13.93
CA ASP A 207 -3.39 20.23 -14.83
C ASP A 207 -2.18 19.34 -15.12
N GLY A 208 -2.05 18.19 -14.49
CA GLY A 208 -0.97 17.23 -14.68
C GLY A 208 -1.07 16.07 -13.69
N GLY A 209 0.04 15.36 -13.51
CA GLY A 209 0.15 14.24 -12.57
C GLY A 209 1.59 14.00 -12.15
N TRP A 210 1.80 13.08 -11.21
CA TRP A 210 3.12 12.74 -10.69
C TRP A 210 3.66 11.46 -11.34
N LYS A 211 4.91 11.53 -11.80
CA LYS A 211 5.76 10.38 -12.16
C LYS A 211 6.94 10.33 -11.19
N GLY A 212 6.85 9.50 -10.17
CA GLY A 212 7.80 9.56 -9.05
C GLY A 212 7.76 10.91 -8.38
N THR A 213 8.88 11.67 -8.39
CA THR A 213 8.99 13.03 -7.84
C THR A 213 8.88 14.12 -8.91
N THR A 214 8.61 13.78 -10.16
CA THR A 214 8.50 14.72 -11.27
C THR A 214 7.05 14.99 -11.62
N TRP A 215 6.66 16.25 -11.68
CA TRP A 215 5.37 16.66 -12.20
C TRP A 215 5.35 16.60 -13.73
N ASP A 216 4.33 15.95 -14.29
CA ASP A 216 4.14 15.82 -15.74
C ASP A 216 2.83 16.51 -16.17
N PRO A 217 2.89 17.70 -16.83
CA PRO A 217 1.71 18.42 -17.28
C PRO A 217 1.00 17.71 -18.47
N THR A 218 1.63 16.75 -19.14
CA THR A 218 0.99 15.99 -20.23
C THR A 218 -0.12 15.07 -19.72
N LEU A 219 -0.15 14.79 -18.41
CA LEU A 219 -1.17 13.99 -17.74
C LEU A 219 -2.40 14.84 -17.33
N ARG A 220 -2.52 16.05 -17.85
CA ARG A 220 -3.69 16.92 -17.68
C ARG A 220 -4.98 16.23 -18.15
N ARG A 221 -6.09 16.53 -17.45
CA ARG A 221 -7.41 16.04 -17.80
C ARG A 221 -8.47 17.12 -17.51
N GLY A 222 -9.23 17.50 -18.54
CA GLY A 222 -10.28 18.49 -18.40
C GLY A 222 -11.59 17.90 -17.85
N PRO A 223 -12.54 18.77 -17.42
CA PRO A 223 -13.83 18.39 -16.80
C PRO A 223 -14.72 17.57 -17.74
N GLN A 224 -14.62 17.75 -19.06
CA GLN A 224 -15.40 17.00 -20.06
C GLN A 224 -15.13 15.48 -20.03
N LYS A 225 -14.06 15.04 -19.37
CA LYS A 225 -13.74 13.63 -19.15
C LYS A 225 -14.27 13.08 -17.82
N ASN A 226 -14.96 13.91 -17.03
CA ASN A 226 -15.62 13.44 -15.80
C ASN A 226 -16.80 12.53 -16.17
N ILE A 227 -16.94 11.41 -15.48
CA ILE A 227 -18.04 10.47 -15.59
C ILE A 227 -18.81 10.50 -14.27
N ARG A 228 -20.06 10.96 -14.31
CA ARG A 228 -20.91 11.14 -13.13
C ARG A 228 -22.19 10.32 -13.22
N THR A 229 -22.52 9.80 -14.41
CA THR A 229 -23.66 8.91 -14.64
C THR A 229 -23.20 7.60 -15.27
N TRP A 230 -23.99 6.56 -15.08
CA TRP A 230 -23.75 5.26 -15.71
C TRP A 230 -23.89 5.31 -17.23
N GLY A 231 -24.70 6.23 -17.78
CA GLY A 231 -24.77 6.48 -19.20
C GLY A 231 -23.46 7.00 -19.78
N GLN A 232 -22.79 7.91 -19.08
CA GLN A 232 -21.45 8.37 -19.49
C GLN A 232 -20.39 7.23 -19.41
N ALA A 233 -20.63 6.23 -18.56
CA ALA A 233 -19.84 5.01 -18.51
C ALA A 233 -20.17 3.99 -19.60
N GLY A 234 -21.24 4.23 -20.39
CA GLY A 234 -21.65 3.41 -21.53
C GLY A 234 -22.87 2.53 -21.30
N LEU A 235 -23.66 2.76 -20.24
CA LEU A 235 -24.94 2.08 -20.05
C LEU A 235 -26.08 2.85 -20.69
N GLU A 236 -27.11 2.12 -21.12
CA GLU A 236 -28.27 2.65 -21.83
C GLU A 236 -29.58 2.44 -21.03
N GLY A 237 -30.70 2.89 -21.60
CA GLY A 237 -32.03 2.73 -21.02
C GLY A 237 -32.18 3.41 -19.66
N ALA A 238 -32.72 2.70 -18.67
CA ALA A 238 -32.93 3.23 -17.31
C ALA A 238 -31.62 3.64 -16.60
N TRP A 239 -30.46 3.21 -17.08
CA TRP A 239 -29.17 3.54 -16.51
C TRP A 239 -28.53 4.79 -17.13
N ALA A 240 -29.05 5.29 -18.26
CA ALA A 240 -28.45 6.39 -19.02
C ALA A 240 -28.27 7.67 -18.18
N THR A 241 -29.23 7.98 -17.33
CA THR A 241 -29.22 9.16 -16.45
C THR A 241 -28.91 8.85 -14.98
N GLU A 242 -28.78 7.57 -14.63
CA GLU A 242 -28.54 7.13 -13.25
C GLU A 242 -27.20 7.66 -12.76
N PRO A 243 -27.16 8.43 -11.65
CA PRO A 243 -25.88 8.92 -11.10
C PRO A 243 -25.04 7.77 -10.55
N ILE A 244 -23.73 7.94 -10.53
CA ILE A 244 -22.81 6.95 -9.94
C ILE A 244 -22.54 7.32 -8.48
N ALA A 245 -22.92 6.48 -7.54
CA ALA A 245 -22.54 6.61 -6.14
C ALA A 245 -21.12 6.08 -5.94
N VAL A 246 -20.14 6.99 -5.79
CA VAL A 246 -18.70 6.65 -5.77
C VAL A 246 -18.21 6.44 -4.34
N TYR A 247 -17.70 5.25 -4.04
CA TYR A 247 -17.21 4.86 -2.71
C TYR A 247 -15.73 4.53 -2.74
N GLY A 248 -15.00 4.93 -1.69
CA GLY A 248 -13.57 4.67 -1.59
C GLY A 248 -13.02 4.79 -0.17
N TYR A 249 -11.75 4.51 -0.02
CA TYR A 249 -11.03 4.69 1.24
C TYR A 249 -10.93 6.18 1.61
N ASN A 250 -10.90 6.45 2.91
CA ASN A 250 -10.50 7.77 3.41
C ASN A 250 -9.15 8.18 2.80
N LEU A 251 -9.07 9.42 2.32
CA LEU A 251 -7.90 9.92 1.58
C LEU A 251 -6.62 10.00 2.41
N GLN A 252 -6.72 9.90 3.75
CA GLN A 252 -5.57 9.79 4.65
C GLN A 252 -5.01 8.36 4.74
N TYR A 253 -5.71 7.35 4.20
CA TYR A 253 -5.23 5.97 4.21
C TYR A 253 -4.29 5.71 3.04
N LEU A 254 -3.28 4.87 3.29
CA LEU A 254 -2.27 4.46 2.30
C LEU A 254 -2.86 3.87 1.00
N PHE A 255 -4.08 3.37 1.03
CA PHE A 255 -4.75 2.80 -0.14
C PHE A 255 -5.26 3.86 -1.13
N ALA A 256 -5.63 5.05 -0.66
CA ALA A 256 -6.08 6.12 -1.54
C ALA A 256 -4.94 6.67 -2.43
N PRO A 257 -3.75 7.05 -1.94
CA PRO A 257 -2.62 7.41 -2.79
C PRO A 257 -2.26 6.33 -3.82
N ARG A 258 -2.27 5.05 -3.43
CA ARG A 258 -1.97 3.94 -4.33
C ARG A 258 -2.97 3.85 -5.50
N PHE A 259 -4.28 4.00 -5.21
CA PHE A 259 -5.29 4.07 -6.27
C PHE A 259 -5.12 5.32 -7.14
N SER A 260 -4.81 6.47 -6.52
CA SER A 260 -4.52 7.72 -7.24
C SER A 260 -3.34 7.57 -8.20
N GLU A 261 -2.26 6.91 -7.79
CA GLU A 261 -1.11 6.63 -8.67
C GLU A 261 -1.50 5.73 -9.84
N ALA A 262 -2.28 4.67 -9.59
CA ALA A 262 -2.66 3.69 -10.61
C ALA A 262 -3.71 4.24 -11.60
N VAL A 263 -4.61 5.13 -11.16
CA VAL A 263 -5.79 5.54 -11.91
C VAL A 263 -5.83 7.04 -12.18
N LEU A 264 -5.45 7.89 -11.19
CA LEU A 264 -5.58 9.34 -11.25
C LEU A 264 -4.26 10.06 -11.54
N ALA A 265 -3.29 9.35 -12.12
CA ALA A 265 -1.94 9.87 -12.41
C ALA A 265 -1.23 10.46 -11.17
N GLY A 266 -1.47 9.93 -9.97
CA GLY A 266 -0.89 10.43 -8.72
C GLY A 266 -1.32 11.86 -8.33
N SER A 267 -2.27 12.44 -9.06
CA SER A 267 -2.64 13.86 -8.92
C SER A 267 -3.32 14.22 -7.60
N GLY A 268 -3.91 13.23 -6.91
CA GLY A 268 -4.73 13.49 -5.73
C GLY A 268 -6.03 14.28 -6.02
N LYS A 269 -6.41 14.44 -7.30
CA LYS A 269 -7.64 15.11 -7.72
C LYS A 269 -8.77 14.11 -7.79
N TRP A 270 -9.55 14.04 -6.72
CA TRP A 270 -10.63 13.10 -6.53
C TRP A 270 -11.99 13.70 -6.91
N ASN A 271 -12.93 12.82 -7.27
CA ASN A 271 -14.32 13.15 -7.47
C ASN A 271 -14.90 13.82 -6.21
N GLU A 272 -15.52 14.94 -6.38
CA GLU A 272 -16.13 15.79 -5.34
C GLU A 272 -17.23 15.06 -4.53
N HIS A 273 -17.86 14.04 -5.13
CA HIS A 273 -18.89 13.22 -4.50
C HIS A 273 -18.37 11.90 -3.94
N LEU A 274 -17.04 11.71 -3.85
CA LEU A 274 -16.44 10.51 -3.27
C LEU A 274 -16.86 10.35 -1.80
N ARG A 275 -17.65 9.33 -1.51
CA ARG A 275 -17.96 8.92 -0.14
C ARG A 275 -16.81 8.09 0.42
N GLN A 276 -16.20 8.59 1.48
CA GLN A 276 -15.04 8.00 2.12
C GLN A 276 -15.46 7.09 3.30
N PHE A 277 -14.76 5.96 3.43
CA PHE A 277 -14.96 5.02 4.53
C PHE A 277 -13.70 4.94 5.41
N THR A 278 -13.90 4.84 6.72
CA THR A 278 -12.84 4.75 7.73
C THR A 278 -12.97 3.45 8.52
N ILE A 279 -11.86 2.97 9.04
CA ILE A 279 -11.85 1.84 9.97
C ILE A 279 -12.57 2.22 11.27
N SER A 280 -13.39 1.32 11.79
CA SER A 280 -14.11 1.50 13.05
C SER A 280 -14.23 0.17 13.79
N ALA A 281 -14.82 0.20 14.99
CA ALA A 281 -15.15 -0.99 15.74
C ALA A 281 -16.64 -0.99 16.11
N THR A 282 -17.24 -2.16 16.19
CA THR A 282 -18.60 -2.33 16.75
C THR A 282 -18.60 -2.09 18.26
N SER A 283 -19.77 -1.91 18.84
CA SER A 283 -19.96 -1.85 20.30
C SER A 283 -19.47 -3.12 21.02
N THR A 284 -19.43 -4.26 20.30
CA THR A 284 -18.89 -5.53 20.81
C THR A 284 -17.40 -5.70 20.57
N GLY A 285 -16.68 -4.66 20.11
CA GLY A 285 -15.24 -4.69 19.89
C GLY A 285 -14.78 -5.41 18.59
N LYS A 286 -15.71 -5.76 17.69
CA LYS A 286 -15.35 -6.34 16.39
C LYS A 286 -14.89 -5.25 15.42
N LEU A 287 -13.78 -5.49 14.72
CA LEU A 287 -13.29 -4.59 13.68
C LEU A 287 -14.29 -4.50 12.50
N LEU A 288 -14.66 -3.28 12.16
CA LEU A 288 -15.35 -2.96 10.90
C LEU A 288 -14.28 -2.46 9.91
N SER A 289 -13.77 -3.38 9.10
CA SER A 289 -12.80 -3.04 8.07
C SER A 289 -13.45 -2.13 7.02
N VAL A 290 -12.65 -1.26 6.44
CA VAL A 290 -13.12 -0.37 5.37
C VAL A 290 -13.65 -1.15 4.19
N ASP A 291 -12.94 -2.24 3.82
CA ASP A 291 -13.33 -3.13 2.71
C ASP A 291 -14.73 -3.72 2.94
N GLN A 292 -15.03 -4.21 4.16
CA GLN A 292 -16.35 -4.77 4.47
C GLN A 292 -17.44 -3.70 4.46
N GLN A 293 -17.17 -2.51 5.00
CA GLN A 293 -18.12 -1.41 4.97
C GLN A 293 -18.46 -0.99 3.54
N MET A 294 -17.46 -0.92 2.65
CA MET A 294 -17.70 -0.63 1.23
C MET A 294 -18.47 -1.76 0.53
N ALA A 295 -18.12 -3.02 0.79
CA ALA A 295 -18.86 -4.17 0.24
C ALA A 295 -20.36 -4.12 0.62
N ASP A 296 -20.65 -3.82 1.90
CA ASP A 296 -22.01 -3.71 2.38
C ASP A 296 -22.76 -2.49 1.81
N ALA A 297 -22.05 -1.37 1.62
CA ALA A 297 -22.63 -0.17 1.01
C ALA A 297 -22.98 -0.41 -0.47
N VAL A 298 -22.09 -1.04 -1.24
CA VAL A 298 -22.34 -1.43 -2.64
C VAL A 298 -23.50 -2.44 -2.73
N GLY A 299 -23.55 -3.41 -1.82
CA GLY A 299 -24.64 -4.39 -1.79
C GLY A 299 -26.04 -3.76 -1.55
N ARG A 300 -26.10 -2.59 -0.91
CA ARG A 300 -27.34 -1.86 -0.65
C ARG A 300 -27.74 -0.83 -1.73
N SER A 301 -26.82 -0.42 -2.58
CA SER A 301 -27.02 0.67 -3.57
C SER A 301 -26.74 0.15 -4.97
N ARG A 302 -27.78 0.08 -5.82
CA ARG A 302 -27.65 -0.48 -7.18
C ARG A 302 -26.74 0.33 -8.09
N ASP A 303 -26.63 1.64 -7.83
CA ASP A 303 -25.90 2.65 -8.58
C ASP A 303 -24.44 2.83 -8.08
N ALA A 304 -24.06 2.08 -7.03
CA ALA A 304 -22.76 2.24 -6.39
C ALA A 304 -21.62 1.54 -7.13
N ILE A 305 -20.44 2.18 -7.03
CA ILE A 305 -19.15 1.61 -7.40
C ILE A 305 -18.15 1.81 -6.25
N ALA A 306 -17.31 0.80 -5.99
CA ALA A 306 -16.21 0.88 -5.03
C ALA A 306 -14.95 0.20 -5.56
N TYR A 307 -13.80 0.55 -4.99
CA TYR A 307 -12.55 -0.20 -5.17
C TYR A 307 -12.04 -0.67 -3.80
N TYR A 308 -11.86 -1.97 -3.63
CA TYR A 308 -11.37 -2.56 -2.39
C TYR A 308 -10.85 -3.99 -2.62
N SER A 309 -10.28 -4.61 -1.56
CA SER A 309 -9.82 -5.99 -1.63
C SER A 309 -10.97 -7.00 -1.43
N PRO A 310 -11.22 -7.90 -2.40
CA PRO A 310 -12.23 -8.96 -2.24
C PRO A 310 -11.88 -9.98 -1.15
N LEU A 311 -10.63 -10.00 -0.70
CA LEU A 311 -10.20 -10.86 0.41
C LEU A 311 -10.56 -10.31 1.79
N ARG A 312 -10.92 -9.03 1.88
CA ARG A 312 -11.17 -8.30 3.13
C ARG A 312 -12.61 -7.82 3.27
N GLY A 313 -13.34 -7.69 2.16
CA GLY A 313 -14.75 -7.31 2.13
C GLY A 313 -15.54 -8.25 1.24
N VAL A 314 -16.59 -8.90 1.79
CA VAL A 314 -17.42 -9.87 1.07
C VAL A 314 -18.88 -9.53 1.28
N ASN A 315 -19.64 -9.48 0.19
CA ASN A 315 -21.10 -9.33 0.22
C ASN A 315 -21.69 -10.07 -1.01
N SER A 316 -22.70 -10.89 -0.83
CA SER A 316 -23.31 -11.71 -1.89
C SER A 316 -23.99 -10.89 -2.98
N ARG A 317 -24.37 -9.64 -2.67
CA ARG A 317 -25.00 -8.71 -3.62
C ARG A 317 -24.00 -7.85 -4.39
N VAL A 318 -22.72 -8.21 -4.34
CA VAL A 318 -21.64 -7.51 -5.02
C VAL A 318 -21.00 -8.42 -6.06
N ARG A 319 -20.76 -7.87 -7.23
CA ARG A 319 -19.94 -8.50 -8.26
C ARG A 319 -18.73 -7.63 -8.60
N TYR A 320 -17.67 -8.26 -9.07
CA TYR A 320 -16.43 -7.58 -9.46
C TYR A 320 -16.37 -7.42 -10.98
N VAL A 321 -16.01 -6.19 -11.40
CA VAL A 321 -15.95 -5.79 -12.81
C VAL A 321 -14.50 -5.94 -13.31
N PRO A 322 -14.26 -6.69 -14.42
CA PRO A 322 -12.93 -6.78 -15.00
C PRO A 322 -12.48 -5.43 -15.58
N ILE A 323 -11.15 -5.24 -15.60
CA ILE A 323 -10.54 -4.08 -16.25
C ILE A 323 -10.34 -4.38 -17.74
N ARG A 324 -10.82 -3.48 -18.58
CA ARG A 324 -10.59 -3.52 -20.02
C ARG A 324 -9.28 -2.79 -20.35
N LEU A 325 -8.31 -3.56 -20.81
CA LEU A 325 -7.01 -3.06 -21.22
C LEU A 325 -7.06 -2.42 -22.64
N PRO A 326 -6.06 -1.62 -23.03
CA PRO A 326 -5.86 -1.23 -24.43
C PRO A 326 -5.87 -2.48 -25.33
N GLY A 327 -6.52 -2.40 -26.49
CA GLY A 327 -6.75 -3.56 -27.36
C GLY A 327 -7.97 -4.43 -26.99
N GLY A 328 -8.77 -4.04 -25.97
CA GLY A 328 -10.07 -4.64 -25.65
C GLY A 328 -10.04 -5.87 -24.75
N ARG A 329 -8.87 -6.43 -24.42
CA ARG A 329 -8.75 -7.58 -23.51
C ARG A 329 -9.26 -7.22 -22.10
N MET A 330 -10.15 -8.03 -21.57
CA MET A 330 -10.67 -7.88 -20.20
C MET A 330 -9.90 -8.78 -19.24
N VAL A 331 -9.50 -8.22 -18.08
CA VAL A 331 -8.74 -8.93 -17.05
C VAL A 331 -9.43 -8.77 -15.70
N ALA A 332 -9.81 -9.87 -15.10
CA ALA A 332 -10.35 -9.92 -13.74
C ALA A 332 -9.22 -9.95 -12.69
N ALA A 333 -9.54 -9.55 -11.46
CA ALA A 333 -8.62 -9.61 -10.31
C ALA A 333 -8.43 -11.07 -9.81
N SER A 334 -8.04 -11.98 -10.71
CA SER A 334 -7.75 -13.36 -10.35
C SER A 334 -6.35 -13.49 -9.75
N ILE A 335 -6.12 -14.55 -8.97
CA ILE A 335 -4.82 -14.79 -8.31
C ILE A 335 -3.67 -14.87 -9.33
N ASP A 336 -3.91 -15.49 -10.49
CA ASP A 336 -2.90 -15.66 -11.51
C ASP A 336 -2.60 -14.33 -12.25
N ALA A 337 -3.65 -13.55 -12.59
CA ALA A 337 -3.51 -12.25 -13.23
C ALA A 337 -2.89 -11.18 -12.29
N VAL A 338 -3.11 -11.29 -10.99
CA VAL A 338 -2.44 -10.45 -9.99
C VAL A 338 -0.98 -10.86 -9.87
N ARG A 339 -0.69 -12.17 -9.82
CA ARG A 339 0.67 -12.70 -9.66
C ARG A 339 1.57 -12.35 -10.84
N ASP A 340 1.06 -12.42 -12.08
CA ASP A 340 1.82 -12.13 -13.30
C ASP A 340 1.78 -10.65 -13.71
N HIS A 341 1.10 -9.81 -12.91
CA HIS A 341 0.91 -8.38 -13.13
C HIS A 341 0.10 -8.02 -14.40
N SER A 342 -0.64 -8.96 -14.98
CA SER A 342 -1.56 -8.67 -16.10
C SER A 342 -2.82 -7.92 -15.64
N TYR A 343 -3.19 -8.02 -14.35
CA TYR A 343 -4.24 -7.20 -13.74
C TYR A 343 -3.67 -5.87 -13.27
N PRO A 344 -4.10 -4.70 -13.77
CA PRO A 344 -3.37 -3.44 -13.58
C PRO A 344 -3.48 -2.82 -12.18
N LEU A 345 -4.47 -3.23 -11.35
CA LEU A 345 -4.65 -2.71 -9.98
C LEU A 345 -4.05 -3.66 -8.92
N TYR A 346 -2.97 -4.35 -9.28
CA TYR A 346 -2.14 -5.11 -8.35
C TYR A 346 -1.26 -4.17 -7.51
N ASP A 347 -0.65 -4.71 -6.46
CA ASP A 347 0.50 -4.10 -5.79
C ASP A 347 1.53 -5.15 -5.41
N ASN A 348 2.69 -4.69 -4.98
CA ASN A 348 3.77 -5.52 -4.48
C ASN A 348 4.03 -5.22 -3.00
N VAL A 349 4.64 -6.17 -2.32
CA VAL A 349 5.36 -5.90 -1.08
C VAL A 349 6.75 -5.40 -1.48
N TRP A 350 6.99 -4.13 -1.18
CA TRP A 350 8.18 -3.43 -1.60
C TRP A 350 9.28 -3.49 -0.57
N PHE A 351 10.50 -3.64 -1.02
CA PHE A 351 11.72 -3.61 -0.23
C PHE A 351 12.55 -2.39 -0.64
N TYR A 352 12.99 -1.64 0.35
CA TYR A 352 13.75 -0.41 0.19
C TYR A 352 15.07 -0.53 0.93
N ALA A 353 16.17 -0.10 0.30
CA ALA A 353 17.49 -0.08 0.92
C ALA A 353 18.28 1.15 0.46
N SER A 354 19.18 1.62 1.31
CA SER A 354 20.09 2.70 0.97
C SER A 354 21.37 2.15 0.35
N ARG A 355 21.83 2.78 -0.73
CA ARG A 355 23.17 2.57 -1.26
C ARG A 355 24.17 3.44 -0.51
N GLY A 356 25.41 2.98 -0.38
CA GLY A 356 26.51 3.76 0.15
C GLY A 356 26.90 4.94 -0.74
N PRO A 357 27.84 5.80 -0.30
CA PRO A 357 28.31 6.92 -1.10
C PRO A 357 28.89 6.52 -2.46
N ASP A 358 29.46 5.33 -2.55
CA ASP A 358 29.99 4.69 -3.76
C ASP A 358 28.91 4.11 -4.71
N GLY A 359 27.63 4.26 -4.36
CA GLY A 359 26.50 3.71 -5.13
C GLY A 359 26.26 2.21 -4.90
N THR A 360 27.07 1.53 -4.08
CA THR A 360 26.92 0.09 -3.82
C THR A 360 26.01 -0.19 -2.61
N LEU A 361 25.40 -1.38 -2.59
CA LEU A 361 24.66 -1.85 -1.42
C LEU A 361 25.66 -2.41 -0.38
N PRO A 362 25.44 -2.19 0.94
CA PRO A 362 26.17 -2.90 1.97
C PRO A 362 26.07 -4.42 1.74
N PRO A 363 27.19 -5.19 1.84
CA PRO A 363 27.21 -6.60 1.45
C PRO A 363 26.13 -7.45 2.13
N LYS A 364 25.90 -7.28 3.43
CA LYS A 364 24.86 -8.02 4.17
C LYS A 364 23.45 -7.70 3.68
N THR A 365 23.18 -6.43 3.35
CA THR A 365 21.90 -5.97 2.79
C THR A 365 21.70 -6.54 1.40
N ARG A 366 22.71 -6.51 0.55
CA ARG A 366 22.66 -7.08 -0.80
C ARG A 366 22.38 -8.58 -0.76
N GLU A 367 23.08 -9.34 0.09
CA GLU A 367 22.86 -10.79 0.22
C GLU A 367 21.45 -11.10 0.75
N PHE A 368 20.93 -10.34 1.70
CA PHE A 368 19.54 -10.51 2.13
C PHE A 368 18.53 -10.25 0.99
N LEU A 369 18.70 -9.18 0.21
CA LEU A 369 17.81 -8.91 -0.92
C LEU A 369 17.94 -9.96 -2.03
N ARG A 370 19.14 -10.53 -2.25
CA ARG A 370 19.36 -11.68 -3.14
C ARG A 370 18.65 -12.94 -2.64
N PHE A 371 18.63 -13.15 -1.32
CA PHE A 371 17.88 -14.24 -0.71
C PHE A 371 16.37 -14.06 -0.89
N ILE A 372 15.82 -12.87 -0.64
CA ILE A 372 14.40 -12.58 -0.91
C ILE A 372 14.04 -12.91 -2.37
N LEU A 373 14.91 -12.57 -3.31
CA LEU A 373 14.75 -12.84 -4.74
C LEU A 373 15.34 -14.23 -5.13
N SER A 374 15.07 -15.25 -4.33
CA SER A 374 15.49 -16.62 -4.59
C SER A 374 14.34 -17.60 -4.41
N ARG A 375 14.52 -18.80 -4.93
CA ARG A 375 13.55 -19.89 -4.82
C ARG A 375 13.19 -20.19 -3.36
N GLU A 376 14.17 -20.20 -2.47
CA GLU A 376 14.01 -20.55 -1.06
C GLU A 376 13.06 -19.55 -0.35
N ALA A 377 13.29 -18.25 -0.49
CA ALA A 377 12.41 -17.25 0.10
C ALA A 377 11.02 -17.24 -0.58
N GLN A 378 10.95 -17.44 -1.90
CA GLN A 378 9.67 -17.51 -2.61
C GLN A 378 8.88 -18.80 -2.27
N GLN A 379 9.53 -19.89 -1.86
CA GLN A 379 8.87 -21.07 -1.31
C GLN A 379 8.19 -20.76 0.02
N GLU A 380 8.83 -19.97 0.89
CA GLU A 380 8.19 -19.53 2.13
C GLU A 380 6.98 -18.60 1.87
N VAL A 381 7.03 -17.74 0.86
CA VAL A 381 5.87 -16.95 0.41
C VAL A 381 4.73 -17.87 -0.03
N ASN A 382 5.01 -18.87 -0.84
CA ASN A 382 4.04 -19.84 -1.36
C ASN A 382 3.43 -20.73 -0.26
N ARG A 383 4.16 -20.94 0.83
CA ARG A 383 3.71 -21.64 2.03
C ARG A 383 2.83 -20.75 2.92
N ASP A 384 3.19 -19.47 3.04
CA ASP A 384 2.53 -18.50 3.91
C ASP A 384 1.14 -18.11 3.43
N THR A 385 0.98 -17.94 2.11
CA THR A 385 -0.27 -17.62 1.40
C THR A 385 -0.84 -16.21 1.61
N THR A 386 -0.25 -15.36 2.43
CA THR A 386 -0.67 -13.96 2.60
C THR A 386 -0.22 -13.05 1.46
N MET A 387 0.76 -13.51 0.68
CA MET A 387 1.34 -12.85 -0.50
C MET A 387 1.52 -13.88 -1.60
N LEU A 388 1.81 -13.43 -2.82
CA LEU A 388 2.07 -14.31 -3.96
C LEU A 388 3.56 -14.30 -4.30
N PRO A 389 4.14 -15.48 -4.58
CA PRO A 389 5.53 -15.56 -5.04
C PRO A 389 5.65 -14.95 -6.43
N LEU A 390 6.77 -14.27 -6.69
CA LEU A 390 7.06 -13.68 -7.99
C LEU A 390 7.11 -14.75 -9.09
N THR A 391 6.74 -14.37 -10.30
CA THR A 391 7.08 -15.17 -11.49
C THR A 391 8.58 -15.10 -11.77
N ARG A 392 9.11 -16.06 -12.55
CA ARG A 392 10.53 -16.07 -12.92
C ARG A 392 10.96 -14.77 -13.61
N ALA A 393 10.14 -14.26 -14.53
CA ALA A 393 10.43 -13.04 -15.26
C ALA A 393 10.55 -11.83 -14.32
N LEU A 394 9.55 -11.62 -13.44
CA LEU A 394 9.56 -10.54 -12.45
C LEU A 394 10.74 -10.67 -11.49
N LEU A 395 11.01 -11.87 -10.98
CA LEU A 395 12.12 -12.08 -10.05
C LEU A 395 13.47 -11.74 -10.69
N LEU A 396 13.73 -12.15 -11.94
CA LEU A 396 14.95 -11.83 -12.66
C LEU A 396 15.07 -10.32 -12.95
N GLU A 397 13.98 -9.67 -13.29
CA GLU A 397 13.93 -8.20 -13.42
C GLU A 397 14.34 -7.53 -12.11
N GLN A 398 13.75 -7.94 -10.97
CA GLN A 398 14.10 -7.35 -9.68
C GLN A 398 15.55 -7.64 -9.26
N ARG A 399 16.08 -8.84 -9.58
CA ARG A 399 17.49 -9.16 -9.34
C ARG A 399 18.45 -8.26 -10.11
N SER A 400 18.11 -7.84 -11.32
CA SER A 400 18.94 -6.94 -12.11
C SER A 400 19.18 -5.59 -11.45
N ARG A 401 18.25 -5.13 -10.61
CA ARG A 401 18.32 -3.87 -9.85
C ARG A 401 19.31 -3.91 -8.67
N LEU A 402 19.78 -5.10 -8.27
CA LEU A 402 20.75 -5.27 -7.19
C LEU A 402 22.21 -5.06 -7.64
N ARG A 403 22.44 -4.85 -8.93
CA ARG A 403 23.78 -4.59 -9.50
C ARG A 403 24.28 -3.21 -9.12
#